data_016d983ee6a51fd1c950cd362e40269d
#
_entry.id   016d983ee6a51fd1c950cd362e40269d
#
_cell.length_a   1.000
_cell.length_b   1.000
_cell.length_c   1.000
_cell.angle_alpha   90.00
_cell.angle_beta   90.00
_cell.angle_gamma   90.00
#
_symmetry.space_group_name_H-M   'P 1'
#
loop_
_entity.id
_entity.type
_entity.pdbx_description
1 polymer ?
#
loop_
_entity_poly.entity_id
_entity_poly.type
_entity_poly.pdbx_seq_one_letter_code
_entity_poly.pdbx_strand_id
1 'polypeptide(L)'
;PRSTRYESSAASDVYKRQLCSWLSNNNFSYKKIFLISGVIAFFLSPIADNLTTALILGTVVMVAGRGNKAFIVPGLINIVVAANAGGAFSPFGDITTLMVWQRGFVSFFDFFNIFVPSVVNYVVPAAIMYFAIPDEVPKGDGKKVQILPGGHVIAFLGILTITLTVTGHNVLHMPPILGMMFGLGMLGTYGYFLKIKSPDKNKFDIFVITGRAEWDTLLFFYGILVAVGGLASLGYLQLISGPMYETLGPTNANILVGILSAIIDNIPIVYAVLTAHPEMDMGQWLLITLTAGTGGSLLSIGSAAGVALMGQARGVYTFFAHLKWAWAILLGYAACIVVHLLMNQHLFDLIPLER
;
A
#
# COMPACT_ATOMS: atom_id res chain seq x y z
N PRO A 1 18.21 -27.43 2.33
CA PRO A 1 17.22 -26.45 1.90
C PRO A 1 16.42 -25.77 3.04
N ARG A 2 16.61 -26.16 4.33
CA ARG A 2 15.91 -25.53 5.49
C ARG A 2 16.70 -24.38 6.11
N SER A 3 18.00 -24.26 5.86
CA SER A 3 18.88 -23.20 6.43
C SER A 3 18.68 -21.82 5.79
N THR A 4 18.32 -21.75 4.51
CA THR A 4 18.16 -20.47 3.78
C THR A 4 16.90 -19.68 4.17
N ARG A 5 15.88 -20.31 4.77
CA ARG A 5 14.68 -19.61 5.29
C ARG A 5 14.93 -18.85 6.60
N TYR A 6 15.95 -19.22 7.37
CA TYR A 6 16.26 -18.57 8.65
C TYR A 6 17.08 -17.29 8.51
N GLU A 7 17.88 -17.16 7.46
CA GLU A 7 18.72 -15.98 7.25
C GLU A 7 18.00 -14.78 6.59
N SER A 8 16.90 -15.06 5.84
CA SER A 8 16.08 -13.97 5.25
C SER A 8 15.34 -13.14 6.31
N SER A 9 15.14 -13.69 7.50
CA SER A 9 14.49 -13.00 8.62
C SER A 9 15.41 -11.98 9.31
N ALA A 10 16.73 -12.14 9.24
CA ALA A 10 17.65 -11.41 10.12
C ALA A 10 17.70 -9.89 9.89
N ALA A 11 17.70 -9.40 8.66
CA ALA A 11 17.74 -7.94 8.39
C ALA A 11 16.37 -7.29 8.62
N SER A 12 15.27 -7.93 8.13
CA SER A 12 13.91 -7.47 8.42
C SER A 12 13.59 -7.61 9.91
N ASP A 13 14.12 -8.62 10.59
CA ASP A 13 13.97 -8.83 12.02
C ASP A 13 14.64 -7.74 12.88
N VAL A 14 15.66 -7.06 12.38
CA VAL A 14 16.31 -5.97 13.11
C VAL A 14 15.41 -4.75 13.19
N TYR A 15 14.82 -4.30 12.08
CA TYR A 15 13.85 -3.17 12.09
C TYR A 15 12.58 -3.53 12.85
N LYS A 16 12.10 -4.76 12.67
CA LYS A 16 10.95 -5.32 13.39
C LYS A 16 11.16 -5.28 14.91
N ARG A 17 12.33 -5.72 15.38
CA ARG A 17 12.71 -5.70 16.81
C ARG A 17 12.91 -4.29 17.34
N GLN A 18 13.40 -3.34 16.53
CA GLN A 18 13.59 -1.94 16.94
C GLN A 18 12.26 -1.29 17.28
N LEU A 19 11.28 -1.40 16.37
CA LEU A 19 9.96 -0.81 16.57
C LEU A 19 9.21 -1.53 17.70
N CYS A 20 9.31 -2.87 17.77
CA CYS A 20 8.73 -3.64 18.88
C CYS A 20 9.35 -3.30 20.22
N SER A 21 10.68 -3.12 20.30
CA SER A 21 11.38 -2.73 21.52
C SER A 21 11.00 -1.32 21.98
N TRP A 22 10.84 -0.38 21.03
CA TRP A 22 10.39 0.97 21.34
C TRP A 22 8.95 0.98 21.87
N LEU A 23 8.05 0.23 21.23
CA LEU A 23 6.65 0.10 21.67
C LEU A 23 6.52 -0.58 23.04
N SER A 24 7.34 -1.61 23.29
CA SER A 24 7.34 -2.39 24.53
C SER A 24 7.93 -1.63 25.73
N ASN A 25 8.99 -0.83 25.49
CA ASN A 25 9.67 -0.10 26.55
C ASN A 25 8.86 1.08 27.09
N ASN A 26 7.88 1.56 26.32
CA ASN A 26 7.02 2.68 26.71
C ASN A 26 5.69 2.24 27.37
N ASN A 27 5.53 0.98 27.75
CA ASN A 27 4.30 0.43 28.36
C ASN A 27 3.03 0.77 27.58
N PHE A 28 3.09 0.73 26.24
CA PHE A 28 1.92 1.00 25.42
C PHE A 28 0.90 -0.15 25.52
N SER A 29 -0.36 0.21 25.82
CA SER A 29 -1.48 -0.74 25.74
C SER A 29 -1.74 -1.19 24.30
N TYR A 30 -2.42 -2.32 24.10
CA TYR A 30 -2.83 -2.79 22.78
C TYR A 30 -3.60 -1.72 21.99
N LYS A 31 -4.44 -0.92 22.64
CA LYS A 31 -5.16 0.21 22.01
C LYS A 31 -4.21 1.26 21.45
N LYS A 32 -3.17 1.62 22.21
CA LYS A 32 -2.16 2.59 21.73
C LYS A 32 -1.35 2.03 20.57
N ILE A 33 -0.94 0.75 20.64
CA ILE A 33 -0.20 0.09 19.56
C ILE A 33 -1.05 0.04 18.29
N PHE A 34 -2.35 -0.29 18.40
CA PHE A 34 -3.30 -0.31 17.30
C PHE A 34 -3.38 1.06 16.60
N LEU A 35 -3.59 2.14 17.35
CA LEU A 35 -3.66 3.49 16.78
C LEU A 35 -2.34 3.92 16.14
N ILE A 36 -1.24 3.78 16.87
CA ILE A 36 0.09 4.20 16.39
C ILE A 36 0.48 3.43 15.13
N SER A 37 0.30 2.10 15.11
CA SER A 37 0.65 1.29 13.93
C SER A 37 -0.20 1.64 12.71
N GLY A 38 -1.50 1.92 12.89
CA GLY A 38 -2.36 2.35 11.80
C GLY A 38 -2.01 3.74 11.27
N VAL A 39 -1.75 4.71 12.16
CA VAL A 39 -1.30 6.05 11.75
C VAL A 39 0.04 5.98 11.01
N ILE A 40 1.00 5.20 11.52
CA ILE A 40 2.27 4.99 10.81
C ILE A 40 2.03 4.31 9.47
N ALA A 41 1.15 3.30 9.37
CA ALA A 41 0.83 2.65 8.11
C ALA A 41 0.26 3.63 7.08
N PHE A 42 -0.66 4.49 7.50
CA PHE A 42 -1.28 5.49 6.65
C PHE A 42 -0.27 6.48 6.06
N PHE A 43 0.67 7.00 6.86
CA PHE A 43 1.67 7.96 6.40
C PHE A 43 2.92 7.32 5.78
N LEU A 44 3.19 6.05 6.05
CA LEU A 44 4.33 5.33 5.45
C LEU A 44 3.99 4.83 4.04
N SER A 45 2.75 4.39 3.81
CA SER A 45 2.30 3.81 2.56
C SER A 45 2.52 4.72 1.33
N PRO A 46 2.27 6.04 1.39
CA PRO A 46 2.56 6.95 0.27
C PRO A 46 4.01 6.97 -0.20
N ILE A 47 4.94 6.46 0.60
CA ILE A 47 6.39 6.48 0.36
C ILE A 47 6.93 5.08 0.08
N ALA A 48 6.45 4.08 0.83
CA ALA A 48 7.01 2.73 0.85
C ALA A 48 6.09 1.66 0.23
N ASP A 49 5.06 2.05 -0.48
CA ASP A 49 3.93 1.28 -1.00
C ASP A 49 3.09 0.56 0.10
N ASN A 50 1.88 0.13 -0.29
CA ASN A 50 0.94 -0.51 0.62
C ASN A 50 1.39 -1.92 1.07
N LEU A 51 1.98 -2.71 0.16
CA LEU A 51 2.46 -4.07 0.46
C LEU A 51 3.63 -4.05 1.44
N THR A 52 4.67 -3.27 1.15
CA THR A 52 5.87 -3.13 2.00
C THR A 52 5.49 -2.60 3.39
N THR A 53 4.64 -1.58 3.43
CA THR A 53 4.11 -1.00 4.67
C THR A 53 3.38 -2.04 5.49
N ALA A 54 2.49 -2.82 4.87
CA ALA A 54 1.74 -3.87 5.55
C ALA A 54 2.66 -4.97 6.11
N LEU A 55 3.63 -5.45 5.34
CA LEU A 55 4.57 -6.48 5.79
C LEU A 55 5.43 -6.03 6.98
N ILE A 56 5.91 -4.78 6.97
CA ILE A 56 6.71 -4.22 8.06
C ILE A 56 5.86 -4.10 9.33
N LEU A 57 4.74 -3.41 9.26
CA LEU A 57 3.93 -3.11 10.44
C LEU A 57 3.09 -4.29 10.90
N GLY A 58 2.68 -5.19 9.99
CA GLY A 58 2.04 -6.44 10.31
C GLY A 58 2.91 -7.32 11.22
N THR A 59 4.22 -7.37 10.95
CA THR A 59 5.14 -8.07 11.84
C THR A 59 5.18 -7.44 13.23
N VAL A 60 5.15 -6.09 13.31
CA VAL A 60 5.14 -5.39 14.59
C VAL A 60 3.91 -5.76 15.41
N VAL A 61 2.72 -5.75 14.77
CA VAL A 61 1.46 -6.15 15.42
C VAL A 61 1.51 -7.60 15.88
N MET A 62 2.04 -8.52 15.07
CA MET A 62 2.15 -9.93 15.44
C MET A 62 3.08 -10.14 16.63
N VAL A 63 4.24 -9.48 16.63
CA VAL A 63 5.21 -9.60 17.74
C VAL A 63 4.67 -8.94 19.01
N ALA A 64 4.07 -7.76 18.91
CA ALA A 64 3.46 -7.08 20.05
C ALA A 64 2.28 -7.86 20.62
N GLY A 65 1.48 -8.50 19.75
CA GLY A 65 0.29 -9.25 20.14
C GLY A 65 0.57 -10.60 20.82
N ARG A 66 1.77 -11.17 20.66
CA ARG A 66 2.20 -12.43 21.35
C ARG A 66 1.16 -13.55 21.34
N GLY A 67 0.45 -13.72 20.23
CA GLY A 67 -0.60 -14.74 20.09
C GLY A 67 -1.99 -14.32 20.55
N ASN A 68 -2.17 -13.12 21.10
CA ASN A 68 -3.50 -12.59 21.42
C ASN A 68 -4.28 -12.27 20.12
N LYS A 69 -5.12 -13.21 19.69
CA LYS A 69 -5.91 -13.07 18.46
C LYS A 69 -6.90 -11.90 18.52
N ALA A 70 -7.40 -11.53 19.70
CA ALA A 70 -8.32 -10.42 19.87
C ALA A 70 -7.68 -9.06 19.55
N PHE A 71 -6.35 -8.96 19.68
CA PHE A 71 -5.59 -7.79 19.25
C PHE A 71 -5.00 -7.94 17.85
N ILE A 72 -4.40 -9.13 17.53
CA ILE A 72 -3.66 -9.33 16.27
C ILE A 72 -4.57 -9.18 15.07
N VAL A 73 -5.77 -9.79 15.08
CA VAL A 73 -6.67 -9.77 13.92
C VAL A 73 -7.12 -8.35 13.58
N PRO A 74 -7.75 -7.59 14.49
CA PRO A 74 -8.13 -6.20 14.15
C PRO A 74 -6.91 -5.31 13.93
N GLY A 75 -5.78 -5.55 14.59
CA GLY A 75 -4.52 -4.82 14.34
C GLY A 75 -4.00 -5.00 12.91
N LEU A 76 -4.03 -6.23 12.36
CA LEU A 76 -3.63 -6.50 10.98
C LEU A 76 -4.63 -5.90 9.97
N ILE A 77 -5.94 -5.98 10.25
CA ILE A 77 -6.96 -5.34 9.42
C ILE A 77 -6.75 -3.83 9.38
N ASN A 78 -6.50 -3.22 10.54
CA ASN A 78 -6.20 -1.79 10.64
C ASN A 78 -5.02 -1.37 9.77
N ILE A 79 -3.97 -2.20 9.72
CA ILE A 79 -2.81 -1.95 8.87
C ILE A 79 -3.17 -2.07 7.38
N VAL A 80 -3.94 -3.10 6.98
CA VAL A 80 -4.39 -3.24 5.58
C VAL A 80 -5.18 -2.02 5.14
N VAL A 81 -6.18 -1.62 5.95
CA VAL A 81 -7.03 -0.46 5.64
C VAL A 81 -6.21 0.82 5.61
N ALA A 82 -5.35 1.03 6.61
CA ALA A 82 -4.50 2.21 6.68
C ALA A 82 -3.49 2.31 5.53
N ALA A 83 -2.86 1.18 5.16
CA ALA A 83 -1.89 1.15 4.07
C ALA A 83 -2.56 1.39 2.70
N ASN A 84 -3.70 0.76 2.43
CA ASN A 84 -4.42 0.97 1.18
C ASN A 84 -5.00 2.40 1.09
N ALA A 85 -5.60 2.92 2.17
CA ALA A 85 -6.11 4.29 2.21
C ALA A 85 -4.97 5.32 2.08
N GLY A 86 -3.85 5.10 2.78
CA GLY A 86 -2.67 5.95 2.68
C GLY A 86 -2.01 5.87 1.30
N GLY A 87 -2.01 4.70 0.67
CA GLY A 87 -1.50 4.52 -0.68
C GLY A 87 -2.29 5.27 -1.76
N ALA A 88 -3.59 5.47 -1.54
CA ALA A 88 -4.48 6.04 -2.55
C ALA A 88 -4.19 7.51 -2.89
N PHE A 89 -3.66 8.32 -1.97
CA PHE A 89 -3.43 9.75 -2.20
C PHE A 89 -2.01 10.11 -2.69
N SER A 90 -1.22 9.13 -3.11
CA SER A 90 0.12 9.36 -3.67
C SER A 90 0.41 8.40 -4.83
N PRO A 91 1.01 8.86 -5.93
CA PRO A 91 1.40 7.99 -7.04
C PRO A 91 2.36 6.86 -6.65
N PHE A 92 3.09 6.99 -5.54
CA PHE A 92 4.04 5.96 -5.05
C PHE A 92 3.45 5.07 -3.96
N GLY A 93 2.22 5.31 -3.56
CA GLY A 93 1.58 4.56 -2.47
C GLY A 93 0.93 3.26 -2.89
N ASP A 94 0.58 3.15 -4.18
CA ASP A 94 0.01 1.94 -4.79
C ASP A 94 0.40 1.89 -6.27
N ILE A 95 0.51 0.70 -6.85
CA ILE A 95 0.76 0.53 -8.29
C ILE A 95 -0.39 1.12 -9.12
N THR A 96 -1.61 1.05 -8.63
CA THR A 96 -2.80 1.61 -9.30
C THR A 96 -2.71 3.13 -9.46
N THR A 97 -2.30 3.85 -8.41
CA THR A 97 -2.08 5.30 -8.44
C THR A 97 -0.95 5.68 -9.38
N LEU A 98 0.14 4.88 -9.36
CA LEU A 98 1.27 5.06 -10.27
C LEU A 98 0.84 4.92 -11.73
N MET A 99 0.01 3.93 -12.07
CA MET A 99 -0.48 3.73 -13.44
C MET A 99 -1.35 4.89 -13.92
N VAL A 100 -2.25 5.42 -13.08
CA VAL A 100 -3.10 6.58 -13.42
C VAL A 100 -2.23 7.84 -13.65
N TRP A 101 -1.24 8.06 -12.80
CA TRP A 101 -0.28 9.15 -12.95
C TRP A 101 0.56 9.04 -14.23
N GLN A 102 1.09 7.87 -14.53
CA GLN A 102 1.89 7.62 -15.73
C GLN A 102 1.10 7.82 -17.03
N ARG A 103 -0.22 7.58 -17.01
CA ARG A 103 -1.10 7.84 -18.14
C ARG A 103 -1.43 9.33 -18.32
N GLY A 104 -1.09 10.18 -17.35
CA GLY A 104 -1.30 11.63 -17.42
C GLY A 104 -2.71 12.10 -17.07
N PHE A 105 -3.62 11.20 -16.65
CA PHE A 105 -5.01 11.58 -16.30
C PHE A 105 -5.09 12.43 -15.04
N VAL A 106 -4.14 12.25 -14.12
CA VAL A 106 -4.04 12.98 -12.85
C VAL A 106 -2.60 13.42 -12.65
N SER A 107 -2.35 14.69 -12.30
CA SER A 107 -1.01 15.15 -11.99
C SER A 107 -0.59 14.74 -10.56
N PHE A 108 0.72 14.78 -10.28
CA PHE A 108 1.23 14.36 -8.96
C PHE A 108 0.54 15.05 -7.78
N PHE A 109 0.32 16.37 -7.90
CA PHE A 109 -0.26 17.16 -6.82
C PHE A 109 -1.78 16.99 -6.71
N ASP A 110 -2.47 16.60 -7.78
CA ASP A 110 -3.91 16.42 -7.77
C ASP A 110 -4.34 15.21 -6.93
N PHE A 111 -3.45 14.21 -6.75
CA PHE A 111 -3.71 13.11 -5.82
C PHE A 111 -3.96 13.56 -4.37
N PHE A 112 -3.41 14.71 -3.97
CA PHE A 112 -3.67 15.24 -2.61
C PHE A 112 -5.12 15.68 -2.39
N ASN A 113 -5.91 15.89 -3.44
CA ASN A 113 -7.35 16.15 -3.31
C ASN A 113 -8.11 14.99 -2.68
N ILE A 114 -7.60 13.76 -2.79
CA ILE A 114 -8.21 12.60 -2.11
C ILE A 114 -7.56 12.28 -0.77
N PHE A 115 -6.70 13.14 -0.22
CA PHE A 115 -6.12 12.96 1.12
C PHE A 115 -7.20 12.88 2.21
N VAL A 116 -8.13 13.85 2.27
CA VAL A 116 -9.20 13.86 3.28
C VAL A 116 -10.15 12.67 3.12
N PRO A 117 -10.65 12.33 1.91
CA PRO A 117 -11.38 11.09 1.69
C PRO A 117 -10.63 9.84 2.17
N SER A 118 -9.32 9.74 1.90
CA SER A 118 -8.48 8.62 2.35
C SER A 118 -8.37 8.55 3.89
N VAL A 119 -8.23 9.70 4.56
CA VAL A 119 -8.25 9.77 6.03
C VAL A 119 -9.59 9.24 6.57
N VAL A 120 -10.71 9.65 5.98
CA VAL A 120 -12.04 9.18 6.39
C VAL A 120 -12.18 7.67 6.20
N ASN A 121 -11.72 7.14 5.07
CA ASN A 121 -11.72 5.69 4.81
C ASN A 121 -10.97 4.91 5.90
N TYR A 122 -9.83 5.44 6.36
CA TYR A 122 -9.03 4.81 7.42
C TYR A 122 -9.67 4.99 8.81
N VAL A 123 -10.06 6.22 9.17
CA VAL A 123 -10.47 6.57 10.53
C VAL A 123 -11.78 5.90 10.92
N VAL A 124 -12.75 5.80 10.02
CA VAL A 124 -14.07 5.21 10.32
C VAL A 124 -13.96 3.75 10.79
N PRO A 125 -13.38 2.81 10.04
CA PRO A 125 -13.23 1.44 10.53
C PRO A 125 -12.25 1.33 11.70
N ALA A 126 -11.20 2.13 11.74
CA ALA A 126 -10.25 2.15 12.86
C ALA A 126 -10.94 2.54 14.17
N ALA A 127 -11.79 3.58 14.16
CA ALA A 127 -12.56 3.98 15.32
C ALA A 127 -13.51 2.88 15.82
N ILE A 128 -14.19 2.19 14.90
CA ILE A 128 -15.08 1.08 15.24
C ILE A 128 -14.29 -0.07 15.87
N MET A 129 -13.19 -0.49 15.23
CA MET A 129 -12.35 -1.59 15.70
C MET A 129 -11.65 -1.28 17.03
N TYR A 130 -11.33 0.00 17.29
CA TYR A 130 -10.68 0.44 18.54
C TYR A 130 -11.44 0.00 19.80
N PHE A 131 -12.77 0.03 19.78
CA PHE A 131 -13.60 -0.38 20.92
C PHE A 131 -13.56 -1.90 21.17
N ALA A 132 -13.20 -2.69 20.18
CA ALA A 132 -13.06 -4.14 20.32
C ALA A 132 -11.65 -4.56 20.79
N ILE A 133 -10.68 -3.67 20.84
CA ILE A 133 -9.31 -3.95 21.28
C ILE A 133 -9.24 -4.11 22.79
N PRO A 134 -8.61 -5.19 23.33
CA PRO A 134 -8.38 -5.34 24.75
C PRO A 134 -7.53 -4.19 25.33
N ASP A 135 -7.88 -3.70 26.53
CA ASP A 135 -7.11 -2.66 27.20
C ASP A 135 -6.07 -3.25 28.14
N GLU A 136 -5.16 -4.02 27.55
CA GLU A 136 -4.07 -4.71 28.24
C GLU A 136 -2.72 -4.17 27.74
N VAL A 137 -1.71 -4.26 28.60
CA VAL A 137 -0.33 -3.92 28.24
C VAL A 137 0.42 -5.20 27.91
N PRO A 138 1.00 -5.36 26.68
CA PRO A 138 1.81 -6.51 26.36
C PRO A 138 3.06 -6.57 27.26
N LYS A 139 3.36 -7.74 27.83
CA LYS A 139 4.57 -7.94 28.65
C LYS A 139 5.82 -7.76 27.78
N GLY A 140 6.61 -6.72 28.00
CA GLY A 140 7.80 -6.39 27.23
C GLY A 140 8.97 -7.39 27.43
N ASP A 141 9.80 -7.61 26.39
CA ASP A 141 11.04 -8.42 26.51
C ASP A 141 12.28 -7.57 26.82
N GLY A 142 12.15 -6.27 27.03
CA GLY A 142 13.20 -5.36 27.54
C GLY A 142 14.48 -5.26 26.67
N LYS A 143 14.56 -5.89 25.50
CA LYS A 143 15.77 -5.87 24.67
C LYS A 143 15.88 -4.59 23.86
N LYS A 144 16.87 -3.76 24.17
CA LYS A 144 17.22 -2.59 23.33
C LYS A 144 17.83 -3.06 22.01
N VAL A 145 17.31 -2.55 20.89
CA VAL A 145 17.87 -2.82 19.57
C VAL A 145 18.55 -1.57 19.04
N GLN A 146 19.76 -1.72 18.52
CA GLN A 146 20.54 -0.60 17.95
C GLN A 146 20.17 -0.39 16.47
N ILE A 147 20.08 0.88 16.06
CA ILE A 147 19.92 1.25 14.64
C ILE A 147 21.19 0.84 13.90
N LEU A 148 21.01 0.16 12.75
CA LEU A 148 22.14 -0.20 11.91
C LEU A 148 22.82 1.06 11.35
N PRO A 149 24.17 1.06 11.27
CA PRO A 149 24.90 2.17 10.67
C PRO A 149 24.42 2.46 9.25
N GLY A 150 24.19 3.75 8.92
CA GLY A 150 23.77 4.15 7.59
C GLY A 150 22.26 4.20 7.35
N GLY A 151 21.40 3.78 8.29
CA GLY A 151 19.96 3.77 8.13
C GLY A 151 19.35 5.13 7.78
N HIS A 152 19.85 6.21 8.40
CA HIS A 152 19.40 7.59 8.08
C HIS A 152 19.75 8.03 6.66
N VAL A 153 20.93 7.61 6.15
CA VAL A 153 21.36 7.92 4.78
C VAL A 153 20.51 7.17 3.78
N ILE A 154 20.15 5.91 4.06
CA ILE A 154 19.26 5.12 3.21
C ILE A 154 17.86 5.79 3.13
N ALA A 155 17.31 6.23 4.26
CA ALA A 155 16.05 6.96 4.28
C ALA A 155 16.11 8.27 3.47
N PHE A 156 17.19 9.04 3.63
CA PHE A 156 17.42 10.26 2.84
C PHE A 156 17.52 9.96 1.35
N LEU A 157 18.26 8.93 0.93
CA LEU A 157 18.38 8.53 -0.47
C LEU A 157 17.03 8.06 -1.04
N GLY A 158 16.18 7.42 -0.24
CA GLY A 158 14.82 7.07 -0.63
C GLY A 158 13.97 8.31 -0.95
N ILE A 159 13.95 9.28 -0.04
CA ILE A 159 13.24 10.57 -0.26
C ILE A 159 13.81 11.30 -1.48
N LEU A 160 15.12 11.36 -1.62
CA LEU A 160 15.79 11.96 -2.76
C LEU A 160 15.39 11.29 -4.08
N THR A 161 15.31 9.95 -4.10
CA THR A 161 14.87 9.17 -5.27
C THR A 161 13.45 9.58 -5.70
N ILE A 162 12.51 9.65 -4.76
CA ILE A 162 11.13 10.08 -5.04
C ILE A 162 11.14 11.51 -5.59
N THR A 163 11.85 12.44 -4.94
CA THR A 163 11.95 13.84 -5.39
C THR A 163 12.50 13.96 -6.80
N LEU A 164 13.58 13.25 -7.11
CA LEU A 164 14.18 13.23 -8.45
C LEU A 164 13.25 12.62 -9.48
N THR A 165 12.53 11.55 -9.14
CA THR A 165 11.56 10.90 -10.03
C THR A 165 10.41 11.84 -10.37
N VAL A 166 9.82 12.49 -9.38
CA VAL A 166 8.72 13.46 -9.57
C VAL A 166 9.19 14.67 -10.38
N THR A 167 10.34 15.25 -10.03
CA THR A 167 10.90 16.39 -10.75
C THR A 167 11.24 16.03 -12.19
N GLY A 168 11.88 14.88 -12.40
CA GLY A 168 12.23 14.39 -13.75
C GLY A 168 10.99 14.16 -14.61
N HIS A 169 9.92 13.60 -14.03
CA HIS A 169 8.67 13.40 -14.75
C HIS A 169 7.98 14.71 -15.09
N ASN A 170 7.80 15.61 -14.11
CA ASN A 170 7.04 16.84 -14.31
C ASN A 170 7.79 17.91 -15.14
N VAL A 171 9.13 18.00 -15.03
CA VAL A 171 9.93 19.04 -15.68
C VAL A 171 10.55 18.55 -16.99
N LEU A 172 11.04 17.31 -17.01
CA LEU A 172 11.78 16.76 -18.15
C LEU A 172 10.94 15.77 -18.96
N HIS A 173 9.70 15.49 -18.55
CA HIS A 173 8.80 14.49 -19.15
C HIS A 173 9.43 13.08 -19.24
N MET A 174 10.34 12.75 -18.29
CA MET A 174 11.00 11.46 -18.24
C MET A 174 10.08 10.41 -17.65
N PRO A 175 10.08 9.16 -18.16
CA PRO A 175 9.37 8.05 -17.53
C PRO A 175 9.83 7.87 -16.07
N PRO A 176 8.91 7.72 -15.09
CA PRO A 176 9.26 7.58 -13.66
C PRO A 176 10.24 6.46 -13.37
N ILE A 177 10.24 5.40 -14.18
CA ILE A 177 11.16 4.27 -14.04
C ILE A 177 12.63 4.69 -14.07
N LEU A 178 12.99 5.72 -14.87
CA LEU A 178 14.38 6.21 -14.95
C LEU A 178 14.84 6.82 -13.63
N GLY A 179 13.99 7.62 -12.98
CA GLY A 179 14.28 8.18 -11.66
C GLY A 179 14.40 7.10 -10.58
N MET A 180 13.50 6.11 -10.59
CA MET A 180 13.53 5.00 -9.65
C MET A 180 14.77 4.10 -9.83
N MET A 181 15.15 3.78 -11.09
CA MET A 181 16.35 3.01 -11.37
C MET A 181 17.64 3.78 -11.02
N PHE A 182 17.68 5.09 -11.23
CA PHE A 182 18.78 5.94 -10.78
C PHE A 182 18.91 5.90 -9.27
N GLY A 183 17.80 6.02 -8.54
CA GLY A 183 17.75 5.90 -7.08
C GLY A 183 18.25 4.53 -6.59
N LEU A 184 17.84 3.45 -7.24
CA LEU A 184 18.34 2.11 -6.95
C LEU A 184 19.87 2.02 -7.15
N GLY A 185 20.40 2.64 -8.20
CA GLY A 185 21.85 2.75 -8.44
C GLY A 185 22.58 3.51 -7.32
N MET A 186 22.02 4.63 -6.84
CA MET A 186 22.58 5.37 -5.69
C MET A 186 22.56 4.52 -4.41
N LEU A 187 21.46 3.85 -4.11
CA LEU A 187 21.34 2.96 -2.96
C LEU A 187 22.35 1.79 -3.05
N GLY A 188 22.50 1.19 -4.25
CA GLY A 188 23.47 0.13 -4.51
C GLY A 188 24.90 0.60 -4.28
N THR A 189 25.26 1.78 -4.77
CA THR A 189 26.58 2.39 -4.58
C THR A 189 26.84 2.65 -3.09
N TYR A 190 25.87 3.24 -2.38
CA TYR A 190 26.01 3.45 -0.94
C TYR A 190 26.12 2.14 -0.16
N GLY A 191 25.31 1.13 -0.51
CA GLY A 191 25.40 -0.21 0.06
C GLY A 191 26.78 -0.85 -0.12
N TYR A 192 27.40 -0.64 -1.29
CA TYR A 192 28.77 -1.09 -1.56
C TYR A 192 29.80 -0.42 -0.63
N PHE A 193 29.70 0.89 -0.41
CA PHE A 193 30.56 1.58 0.55
C PHE A 193 30.34 1.09 1.99
N LEU A 194 29.12 0.83 2.40
CA LEU A 194 28.81 0.24 3.70
C LEU A 194 29.43 -1.18 3.84
N LYS A 195 29.36 -1.99 2.77
CA LYS A 195 29.95 -3.33 2.73
C LYS A 195 31.47 -3.28 2.96
N ILE A 196 32.18 -2.35 2.34
CA ILE A 196 33.63 -2.19 2.50
C ILE A 196 34.01 -1.79 3.93
N LYS A 197 33.20 -0.91 4.54
CA LYS A 197 33.43 -0.38 5.89
C LYS A 197 32.95 -1.31 7.01
N SER A 198 32.11 -2.28 6.71
CA SER A 198 31.51 -3.18 7.70
C SER A 198 32.40 -4.37 7.97
N PRO A 199 32.56 -4.79 9.26
CA PRO A 199 33.23 -6.05 9.62
C PRO A 199 32.49 -7.27 9.02
N ASP A 200 31.16 -7.20 8.87
CA ASP A 200 30.35 -8.24 8.30
C ASP A 200 29.93 -7.85 6.87
N LYS A 201 30.75 -8.24 5.91
CA LYS A 201 30.60 -7.91 4.48
C LYS A 201 29.28 -8.40 3.86
N ASN A 202 28.65 -9.43 4.43
CA ASN A 202 27.42 -10.02 3.87
C ASN A 202 26.16 -9.23 4.24
N LYS A 203 26.19 -8.37 5.28
CA LYS A 203 25.03 -7.59 5.71
C LYS A 203 24.59 -6.53 4.71
N PHE A 204 25.52 -6.01 3.90
CA PHE A 204 25.27 -4.89 2.97
C PHE A 204 25.52 -5.29 1.51
N ASP A 205 25.40 -6.58 1.18
CA ASP A 205 25.56 -7.04 -0.20
C ASP A 205 24.30 -6.77 -1.01
N ILE A 206 24.42 -5.88 -2.01
CA ILE A 206 23.30 -5.48 -2.88
C ILE A 206 22.72 -6.68 -3.65
N PHE A 207 23.55 -7.62 -4.08
CA PHE A 207 23.10 -8.80 -4.80
C PHE A 207 22.28 -9.73 -3.89
N VAL A 208 22.67 -9.87 -2.63
CA VAL A 208 21.91 -10.63 -1.64
C VAL A 208 20.58 -9.93 -1.34
N ILE A 209 20.57 -8.59 -1.23
CA ILE A 209 19.36 -7.81 -0.98
C ILE A 209 18.42 -7.89 -2.20
N THR A 210 18.94 -7.70 -3.41
CA THR A 210 18.15 -7.80 -4.65
C THR A 210 17.62 -9.22 -4.89
N GLY A 211 18.39 -10.24 -4.56
CA GLY A 211 17.93 -11.64 -4.64
C GLY A 211 16.79 -11.98 -3.66
N ARG A 212 16.55 -11.14 -2.65
CA ARG A 212 15.43 -11.26 -1.70
C ARG A 212 14.21 -10.41 -2.08
N ALA A 213 14.27 -9.69 -3.20
CA ALA A 213 13.12 -8.93 -3.68
C ALA A 213 11.95 -9.88 -4.00
N GLU A 214 10.74 -9.36 -3.98
CA GLU A 214 9.49 -10.09 -4.21
C GLU A 214 9.31 -10.45 -5.70
N TRP A 215 10.23 -11.28 -6.24
CA TRP A 215 10.22 -11.68 -7.65
C TRP A 215 8.94 -12.40 -8.05
N ASP A 216 8.35 -13.19 -7.14
CA ASP A 216 7.10 -13.90 -7.38
C ASP A 216 5.96 -12.89 -7.59
N THR A 217 5.93 -11.84 -6.80
CA THR A 217 4.96 -10.73 -6.91
C THR A 217 5.15 -9.98 -8.23
N LEU A 218 6.39 -9.66 -8.60
CA LEU A 218 6.71 -9.01 -9.88
C LEU A 218 6.24 -9.83 -11.08
N LEU A 219 6.55 -11.13 -11.09
CA LEU A 219 6.16 -12.04 -12.17
C LEU A 219 4.65 -12.25 -12.23
N PHE A 220 3.98 -12.30 -11.08
CA PHE A 220 2.53 -12.37 -10.99
C PHE A 220 1.87 -11.15 -11.64
N PHE A 221 2.29 -9.94 -11.28
CA PHE A 221 1.75 -8.72 -11.89
C PHE A 221 2.09 -8.61 -13.38
N TYR A 222 3.31 -8.97 -13.79
CA TYR A 222 3.68 -9.02 -15.19
C TYR A 222 2.74 -9.94 -15.98
N GLY A 223 2.48 -11.16 -15.48
CA GLY A 223 1.57 -12.11 -16.10
C GLY A 223 0.13 -11.58 -16.22
N ILE A 224 -0.38 -10.95 -15.17
CA ILE A 224 -1.72 -10.33 -15.18
C ILE A 224 -1.80 -9.18 -16.18
N LEU A 225 -0.83 -8.27 -16.19
CA LEU A 225 -0.83 -7.12 -17.10
C LEU A 225 -0.78 -7.58 -18.58
N VAL A 226 0.01 -8.62 -18.88
CA VAL A 226 0.05 -9.22 -20.22
C VAL A 226 -1.28 -9.88 -20.57
N ALA A 227 -1.89 -10.62 -19.66
CA ALA A 227 -3.19 -11.28 -19.89
C ALA A 227 -4.31 -10.25 -20.13
N VAL A 228 -4.40 -9.21 -19.27
CA VAL A 228 -5.38 -8.12 -19.43
C VAL A 228 -5.13 -7.33 -20.71
N GLY A 229 -3.85 -7.05 -21.05
CA GLY A 229 -3.48 -6.44 -22.32
C GLY A 229 -3.89 -7.28 -23.53
N GLY A 230 -3.76 -8.60 -23.45
CA GLY A 230 -4.27 -9.53 -24.47
C GLY A 230 -5.79 -9.46 -24.64
N LEU A 231 -6.55 -9.44 -23.52
CA LEU A 231 -8.01 -9.25 -23.56
C LEU A 231 -8.41 -7.89 -24.16
N ALA A 232 -7.64 -6.86 -23.87
CA ALA A 232 -7.84 -5.53 -24.45
C ALA A 232 -7.65 -5.53 -25.97
N SER A 233 -6.56 -6.17 -26.45
CA SER A 233 -6.25 -6.28 -27.89
C SER A 233 -7.33 -7.06 -28.65
N LEU A 234 -8.03 -7.98 -27.99
CA LEU A 234 -9.15 -8.72 -28.55
C LEU A 234 -10.51 -7.96 -28.43
N GLY A 235 -10.53 -6.77 -27.84
CA GLY A 235 -11.75 -5.94 -27.69
C GLY A 235 -12.65 -6.34 -26.53
N TYR A 236 -12.32 -7.36 -25.74
CA TYR A 236 -13.19 -7.80 -24.62
C TYR A 236 -13.36 -6.76 -23.53
N LEU A 237 -12.35 -5.94 -23.27
CA LEU A 237 -12.46 -4.90 -22.23
C LEU A 237 -13.45 -3.81 -22.64
N GLN A 238 -13.45 -3.40 -23.90
CA GLN A 238 -14.40 -2.41 -24.44
C GLN A 238 -15.83 -2.94 -24.42
N LEU A 239 -16.03 -4.25 -24.71
CA LEU A 239 -17.36 -4.89 -24.65
C LEU A 239 -17.96 -4.87 -23.24
N ILE A 240 -17.15 -4.86 -22.18
CA ILE A 240 -17.60 -4.86 -20.79
C ILE A 240 -17.67 -3.42 -20.27
N SER A 241 -16.63 -2.62 -20.48
CA SER A 241 -16.54 -1.27 -19.92
C SER A 241 -17.49 -0.30 -20.61
N GLY A 242 -17.64 -0.35 -21.94
CA GLY A 242 -18.54 0.54 -22.68
C GLY A 242 -19.96 0.54 -22.08
N PRO A 243 -20.68 -0.60 -22.12
CA PRO A 243 -22.02 -0.67 -21.54
C PRO A 243 -22.06 -0.33 -20.05
N MET A 244 -21.04 -0.69 -19.27
CA MET A 244 -20.98 -0.38 -17.84
C MET A 244 -20.92 1.13 -17.59
N TYR A 245 -20.03 1.85 -18.28
CA TYR A 245 -19.86 3.29 -18.10
C TYR A 245 -21.01 4.09 -18.75
N GLU A 246 -21.54 3.64 -19.90
CA GLU A 246 -22.66 4.27 -20.58
C GLU A 246 -23.99 4.12 -19.80
N THR A 247 -24.24 2.93 -19.21
CA THR A 247 -25.52 2.67 -18.54
C THR A 247 -25.56 3.13 -17.09
N LEU A 248 -24.46 2.95 -16.34
CA LEU A 248 -24.40 3.29 -14.92
C LEU A 248 -23.89 4.72 -14.69
N GLY A 249 -23.25 5.32 -15.69
CA GLY A 249 -22.50 6.56 -15.56
C GLY A 249 -21.16 6.36 -14.81
N PRO A 250 -20.18 7.28 -14.98
CA PRO A 250 -18.84 7.11 -14.44
C PRO A 250 -18.79 6.93 -12.93
N THR A 251 -19.58 7.68 -12.17
CA THR A 251 -19.59 7.61 -10.70
C THR A 251 -20.00 6.23 -10.19
N ASN A 252 -21.12 5.69 -10.66
CA ASN A 252 -21.59 4.38 -10.21
C ASN A 252 -20.70 3.26 -10.72
N ALA A 253 -20.18 3.39 -11.95
CA ALA A 253 -19.22 2.44 -12.51
C ALA A 253 -17.94 2.38 -11.65
N ASN A 254 -17.36 3.52 -11.28
CA ASN A 254 -16.17 3.60 -10.43
C ASN A 254 -16.42 3.05 -9.02
N ILE A 255 -17.60 3.27 -8.44
CA ILE A 255 -17.98 2.68 -7.15
C ILE A 255 -18.05 1.15 -7.27
N LEU A 256 -18.68 0.64 -8.33
CA LEU A 256 -18.78 -0.80 -8.59
C LEU A 256 -17.42 -1.44 -8.83
N VAL A 257 -16.56 -0.79 -9.61
CA VAL A 257 -15.18 -1.21 -9.84
C VAL A 257 -14.42 -1.33 -8.51
N GLY A 258 -14.59 -0.37 -7.59
CA GLY A 258 -14.00 -0.44 -6.27
C GLY A 258 -14.54 -1.61 -5.42
N ILE A 259 -15.82 -1.95 -5.52
CA ILE A 259 -16.38 -3.16 -4.86
C ILE A 259 -15.83 -4.43 -5.50
N LEU A 260 -15.69 -4.47 -6.81
CA LEU A 260 -15.06 -5.61 -7.52
C LEU A 260 -13.60 -5.79 -7.13
N SER A 261 -12.89 -4.70 -6.81
CA SER A 261 -11.53 -4.73 -6.28
C SER A 261 -11.39 -5.51 -4.96
N ALA A 262 -12.47 -5.71 -4.22
CA ALA A 262 -12.47 -6.60 -3.06
C ALA A 262 -12.28 -8.08 -3.40
N ILE A 263 -12.66 -8.48 -4.61
CA ILE A 263 -12.63 -9.89 -5.06
C ILE A 263 -11.46 -10.12 -6.02
N ILE A 264 -11.23 -9.18 -6.92
CA ILE A 264 -10.16 -9.18 -7.90
C ILE A 264 -9.18 -8.09 -7.47
N ASP A 265 -7.91 -8.39 -7.37
CA ASP A 265 -6.87 -7.41 -6.98
C ASP A 265 -7.06 -6.07 -7.73
N ASN A 266 -6.78 -4.95 -7.04
CA ASN A 266 -6.99 -3.60 -7.55
C ASN A 266 -6.20 -3.30 -8.84
N ILE A 267 -5.01 -3.87 -9.00
CA ILE A 267 -4.12 -3.60 -10.13
C ILE A 267 -4.73 -4.05 -11.47
N PRO A 268 -5.18 -5.32 -11.65
CA PRO A 268 -5.82 -5.75 -12.89
C PRO A 268 -7.05 -4.93 -13.26
N ILE A 269 -7.87 -4.58 -12.27
CA ILE A 269 -9.10 -3.82 -12.49
C ILE A 269 -8.82 -2.40 -12.98
N VAL A 270 -7.93 -1.68 -12.30
CA VAL A 270 -7.56 -0.32 -12.72
C VAL A 270 -6.88 -0.34 -14.08
N TYR A 271 -6.01 -1.34 -14.34
CA TYR A 271 -5.38 -1.49 -15.64
C TYR A 271 -6.41 -1.75 -16.77
N ALA A 272 -7.45 -2.54 -16.48
CA ALA A 272 -8.54 -2.77 -17.44
C ALA A 272 -9.30 -1.47 -17.76
N VAL A 273 -9.63 -0.66 -16.76
CA VAL A 273 -10.30 0.64 -16.96
C VAL A 273 -9.39 1.62 -17.71
N LEU A 274 -8.12 1.72 -17.34
CA LEU A 274 -7.14 2.55 -18.05
C LEU A 274 -6.99 2.16 -19.53
N THR A 275 -7.09 0.86 -19.83
CA THR A 275 -6.97 0.35 -21.20
C THR A 275 -8.26 0.53 -22.00
N ALA A 276 -9.41 0.42 -21.33
CA ALA A 276 -10.73 0.68 -21.95
C ALA A 276 -10.97 2.17 -22.23
N HIS A 277 -10.26 3.04 -21.49
CA HIS A 277 -10.24 4.50 -21.69
C HIS A 277 -11.65 5.14 -21.73
N PRO A 278 -12.50 4.95 -20.70
CA PRO A 278 -13.80 5.62 -20.69
C PRO A 278 -13.61 7.14 -20.56
N GLU A 279 -14.52 7.89 -21.17
CA GLU A 279 -14.53 9.35 -21.04
C GLU A 279 -14.90 9.73 -19.60
N MET A 280 -13.94 10.30 -18.88
CA MET A 280 -14.07 10.70 -17.47
C MET A 280 -13.32 11.99 -17.22
N ASP A 281 -13.90 12.84 -16.36
CA ASP A 281 -13.24 14.03 -15.82
C ASP A 281 -12.19 13.66 -14.74
N MET A 282 -11.42 14.65 -14.29
CA MET A 282 -10.38 14.46 -13.27
C MET A 282 -10.97 13.93 -11.95
N GLY A 283 -12.15 14.42 -11.54
CA GLY A 283 -12.83 13.96 -10.32
C GLY A 283 -13.16 12.46 -10.38
N GLN A 284 -13.56 11.96 -11.56
CA GLN A 284 -13.82 10.54 -11.78
C GLN A 284 -12.55 9.68 -11.80
N TRP A 285 -11.46 10.18 -12.37
CA TRP A 285 -10.15 9.50 -12.32
C TRP A 285 -9.60 9.42 -10.88
N LEU A 286 -9.81 10.45 -10.09
CA LEU A 286 -9.49 10.42 -8.66
C LEU A 286 -10.44 9.48 -7.89
N LEU A 287 -11.73 9.44 -8.26
CA LEU A 287 -12.71 8.55 -7.65
C LEU A 287 -12.36 7.09 -7.87
N ILE A 288 -12.01 6.66 -9.10
CA ILE A 288 -11.64 5.27 -9.36
C ILE A 288 -10.36 4.90 -8.61
N THR A 289 -9.40 5.81 -8.54
CA THR A 289 -8.16 5.61 -7.79
C THR A 289 -8.47 5.37 -6.30
N LEU A 290 -9.31 6.21 -5.71
CA LEU A 290 -9.76 6.08 -4.32
C LEU A 290 -10.54 4.78 -4.11
N THR A 291 -11.54 4.51 -4.95
CA THR A 291 -12.42 3.35 -4.77
C THR A 291 -11.71 2.02 -5.01
N ALA A 292 -10.87 1.91 -6.04
CA ALA A 292 -10.11 0.69 -6.30
C ALA A 292 -9.08 0.41 -5.20
N GLY A 293 -8.32 1.41 -4.76
CA GLY A 293 -7.34 1.27 -3.69
C GLY A 293 -7.99 0.89 -2.35
N THR A 294 -9.03 1.64 -1.94
CA THR A 294 -9.71 1.41 -0.65
C THR A 294 -10.62 0.18 -0.69
N GLY A 295 -11.27 -0.08 -1.83
CA GLY A 295 -12.13 -1.25 -2.05
C GLY A 295 -11.40 -2.58 -1.89
N GLY A 296 -10.12 -2.64 -2.26
CA GLY A 296 -9.26 -3.78 -2.00
C GLY A 296 -9.14 -4.16 -0.52
N SER A 297 -9.47 -3.24 0.39
CA SER A 297 -9.50 -3.52 1.84
C SER A 297 -10.78 -4.19 2.33
N LEU A 298 -11.86 -4.21 1.54
CA LEU A 298 -13.14 -4.80 1.96
C LEU A 298 -13.02 -6.29 2.28
N LEU A 299 -12.20 -7.00 1.50
CA LEU A 299 -11.85 -8.40 1.74
C LEU A 299 -10.32 -8.54 1.80
N SER A 300 -9.85 -9.52 2.56
CA SER A 300 -8.40 -9.75 2.72
C SER A 300 -7.68 -10.19 1.44
N ILE A 301 -8.43 -10.64 0.43
CA ILE A 301 -7.89 -11.08 -0.87
C ILE A 301 -7.88 -9.97 -1.93
N GLY A 302 -8.52 -8.84 -1.67
CA GLY A 302 -8.70 -7.76 -2.64
C GLY A 302 -7.49 -6.83 -2.78
N SER A 303 -6.44 -7.03 -1.99
CA SER A 303 -5.19 -6.25 -2.11
C SER A 303 -3.97 -7.09 -1.77
N ALA A 304 -2.83 -6.76 -2.39
CA ALA A 304 -1.54 -7.37 -2.11
C ALA A 304 -1.18 -7.32 -0.61
N ALA A 305 -1.48 -6.21 0.06
CA ALA A 305 -1.28 -6.03 1.50
C ALA A 305 -2.06 -7.06 2.33
N GLY A 306 -3.33 -7.30 2.02
CA GLY A 306 -4.18 -8.26 2.71
C GLY A 306 -3.70 -9.71 2.52
N VAL A 307 -3.39 -10.10 1.27
CA VAL A 307 -2.87 -11.44 0.92
C VAL A 307 -1.54 -11.71 1.61
N ALA A 308 -0.62 -10.74 1.60
CA ALA A 308 0.68 -10.87 2.23
C ALA A 308 0.57 -11.06 3.74
N LEU A 309 -0.30 -10.31 4.41
CA LEU A 309 -0.52 -10.47 5.86
C LEU A 309 -1.20 -11.80 6.21
N MET A 310 -2.10 -12.32 5.36
CA MET A 310 -2.62 -13.69 5.55
C MET A 310 -1.52 -14.75 5.42
N GLY A 311 -0.60 -14.56 4.47
CA GLY A 311 0.58 -15.41 4.31
C GLY A 311 1.53 -15.35 5.51
N GLN A 312 1.71 -14.15 6.10
CA GLN A 312 2.61 -13.91 7.23
C GLN A 312 2.01 -14.40 8.56
N ALA A 313 0.72 -14.20 8.79
CA ALA A 313 0.00 -14.54 10.04
C ALA A 313 -0.87 -15.79 9.88
N ARG A 314 -0.34 -16.85 9.26
CA ARG A 314 -1.06 -18.10 8.99
C ARG A 314 -1.72 -18.67 10.24
N GLY A 315 -3.01 -19.02 10.12
CA GLY A 315 -3.80 -19.60 11.22
C GLY A 315 -4.31 -18.60 12.27
N VAL A 316 -3.88 -17.33 12.18
CA VAL A 316 -4.36 -16.23 13.04
C VAL A 316 -5.20 -15.26 12.24
N TYR A 317 -4.65 -14.69 11.16
CA TYR A 317 -5.36 -13.82 10.25
C TYR A 317 -5.82 -14.62 9.04
N THR A 318 -7.13 -14.76 8.89
CA THR A 318 -7.78 -15.56 7.85
C THR A 318 -8.85 -14.75 7.14
N PHE A 319 -9.25 -15.18 5.95
CA PHE A 319 -10.35 -14.57 5.19
C PHE A 319 -11.61 -14.34 6.06
N PHE A 320 -12.06 -15.37 6.79
CA PHE A 320 -13.25 -15.24 7.63
C PHE A 320 -13.05 -14.33 8.85
N ALA A 321 -11.83 -14.22 9.36
CA ALA A 321 -11.52 -13.30 10.46
C ALA A 321 -11.59 -11.83 9.96
N HIS A 322 -11.14 -11.58 8.74
CA HIS A 322 -11.28 -10.27 8.08
C HIS A 322 -12.75 -9.95 7.75
N LEU A 323 -13.48 -10.91 7.17
CA LEU A 323 -14.87 -10.75 6.75
C LEU A 323 -15.79 -10.29 7.89
N LYS A 324 -15.51 -10.66 9.14
CA LYS A 324 -16.25 -10.17 10.31
C LYS A 324 -16.22 -8.64 10.45
N TRP A 325 -15.20 -7.98 9.93
CA TRP A 325 -15.00 -6.54 9.99
C TRP A 325 -15.31 -5.82 8.67
N ALA A 326 -15.64 -6.57 7.62
CA ALA A 326 -15.92 -6.02 6.29
C ALA A 326 -17.02 -4.95 6.31
N TRP A 327 -18.02 -5.07 7.18
CA TRP A 327 -19.08 -4.07 7.34
C TRP A 327 -18.56 -2.71 7.84
N ALA A 328 -17.58 -2.72 8.77
CA ALA A 328 -16.97 -1.48 9.26
C ALA A 328 -16.10 -0.83 8.18
N ILE A 329 -15.38 -1.65 7.39
CA ILE A 329 -14.59 -1.18 6.25
C ILE A 329 -15.51 -0.63 5.16
N LEU A 330 -16.65 -1.29 4.91
CA LEU A 330 -17.66 -0.81 3.95
C LEU A 330 -18.23 0.55 4.35
N LEU A 331 -18.46 0.80 5.65
CA LEU A 331 -18.86 2.12 6.13
C LEU A 331 -17.78 3.19 5.85
N GLY A 332 -16.50 2.85 6.07
CA GLY A 332 -15.38 3.73 5.70
C GLY A 332 -15.32 4.00 4.21
N TYR A 333 -15.50 2.95 3.40
CA TYR A 333 -15.56 3.03 1.95
C TYR A 333 -16.69 3.95 1.47
N ALA A 334 -17.91 3.76 1.97
CA ALA A 334 -19.04 4.62 1.62
C ALA A 334 -18.81 6.07 2.07
N ALA A 335 -18.31 6.27 3.30
CA ALA A 335 -18.03 7.60 3.83
C ALA A 335 -16.97 8.35 3.01
N CYS A 336 -15.88 7.70 2.59
CA CYS A 336 -14.85 8.35 1.80
C CYS A 336 -15.35 8.77 0.40
N ILE A 337 -16.21 7.98 -0.22
CA ILE A 337 -16.85 8.33 -1.50
C ILE A 337 -17.71 9.59 -1.33
N VAL A 338 -18.57 9.63 -0.31
CA VAL A 338 -19.41 10.80 -0.03
C VAL A 338 -18.55 12.05 0.20
N VAL A 339 -17.48 11.92 1.00
CA VAL A 339 -16.56 13.04 1.26
C VAL A 339 -15.86 13.49 -0.02
N HIS A 340 -15.43 12.56 -0.88
CA HIS A 340 -14.82 12.91 -2.17
C HIS A 340 -15.79 13.67 -3.07
N LEU A 341 -17.03 13.17 -3.22
CA LEU A 341 -18.06 13.80 -4.04
C LEU A 341 -18.44 15.20 -3.53
N LEU A 342 -18.43 15.42 -2.20
CA LEU A 342 -18.79 16.71 -1.62
C LEU A 342 -17.63 17.73 -1.66
N MET A 343 -16.42 17.31 -1.35
CA MET A 343 -15.27 18.22 -1.26
C MET A 343 -14.67 18.57 -2.61
N ASN A 344 -14.71 17.64 -3.54
CA ASN A 344 -14.03 17.73 -4.83
C ASN A 344 -14.99 17.99 -6.01
N GLN A 345 -16.18 18.54 -5.74
CA GLN A 345 -17.19 18.84 -6.78
C GLN A 345 -16.61 19.61 -7.97
N HIS A 346 -15.68 20.54 -7.72
CA HIS A 346 -15.06 21.37 -8.72
C HIS A 346 -14.15 20.60 -9.70
N LEU A 347 -13.83 19.35 -9.43
CA LEU A 347 -12.97 18.50 -10.29
C LEU A 347 -13.78 17.65 -11.27
N PHE A 348 -15.10 17.56 -11.08
CA PHE A 348 -15.95 16.69 -11.90
C PHE A 348 -16.33 17.27 -13.28
N ASP A 349 -15.98 18.53 -13.54
CA ASP A 349 -16.15 19.19 -14.84
C ASP A 349 -14.81 19.49 -15.52
N LEU A 350 -13.68 19.08 -14.90
CA LEU A 350 -12.35 19.35 -15.44
C LEU A 350 -11.89 18.23 -16.37
N ILE A 351 -11.57 18.59 -17.62
CA ILE A 351 -11.00 17.67 -18.60
C ILE A 351 -9.62 17.22 -18.09
N PRO A 352 -9.30 15.90 -18.08
CA PRO A 352 -7.98 15.41 -17.71
C PRO A 352 -6.87 16.02 -18.58
N LEU A 353 -5.70 16.22 -17.99
CA LEU A 353 -4.51 16.66 -18.74
C LEU A 353 -3.99 15.48 -19.57
N GLU A 354 -4.54 15.26 -20.76
CA GLU A 354 -3.96 14.35 -21.74
C GLU A 354 -2.61 14.93 -22.20
N ARG A 355 -1.52 14.22 -21.88
CA ARG A 355 -0.17 14.54 -22.37
C ARG A 355 0.37 13.43 -23.25
#